data_129704bb7741d5006585eebb17c0e35e
#
_entry.id   129704bb7741d5006585eebb17c0e35e
#
_cell.length_a   1.000
_cell.length_b   1.000
_cell.length_c   1.000
_cell.angle_alpha   90.00
_cell.angle_beta   90.00
_cell.angle_gamma   90.00
#
_symmetry.space_group_name_H-M   'P 1'
#
loop_
_entity.id
_entity.type
_entity.pdbx_description
1 polymer ?
#
loop_
_entity_poly.entity_id
_entity_poly.type
_entity_poly.pdbx_seq_one_letter_code
_entity_poly.pdbx_strand_id
1 'polypeptide(L)'
;MNYRVLHLADLERFLELRMEFLLSYQNVPKDFRNITENYLRKHMETEDLLLLAAEEEGSLVAACMVCFYETCPMVDNPSGKYGELRNVYTKPAYRRKGISEKLVGMALEKAKERGVTKMRLHYTDDGLPLYQKIGFVPEERYMEKDL
;
A
#
# COMPACT_ATOMS: atom_id res chain seq x y z
N MET A 1 6.73 13.41 14.04
CA MET A 1 6.15 12.42 13.07
C MET A 1 5.08 13.10 12.24
N ASN A 2 5.31 13.21 10.95
CA ASN A 2 4.36 13.78 10.00
C ASN A 2 3.78 12.68 9.09
N TYR A 3 2.45 12.61 8.97
CA TYR A 3 1.76 11.64 8.12
C TYR A 3 1.13 12.38 6.95
N ARG A 4 1.44 11.96 5.73
CA ARG A 4 0.96 12.68 4.54
C ARG A 4 0.87 11.82 3.30
N VAL A 5 0.16 12.32 2.31
CA VAL A 5 0.18 11.80 0.94
C VAL A 5 1.52 12.14 0.30
N LEU A 6 2.05 11.21 -0.48
CA LEU A 6 3.25 11.42 -1.29
C LEU A 6 2.88 11.90 -2.69
N HIS A 7 3.72 12.74 -3.25
CA HIS A 7 3.61 13.30 -4.59
C HIS A 7 4.86 12.98 -5.42
N LEU A 8 4.87 13.32 -6.70
CA LEU A 8 6.00 13.04 -7.60
C LEU A 8 7.36 13.55 -7.07
N ALA A 9 7.36 14.66 -6.33
CA ALA A 9 8.57 15.14 -5.69
C ALA A 9 9.17 14.19 -4.64
N ASP A 10 8.38 13.24 -4.16
CA ASP A 10 8.79 12.24 -3.16
C ASP A 10 9.27 10.92 -3.78
N LEU A 11 9.21 10.80 -5.10
CA LEU A 11 9.41 9.54 -5.82
C LEU A 11 10.69 8.81 -5.42
N GLU A 12 11.83 9.50 -5.42
CA GLU A 12 13.12 8.89 -5.08
C GLU A 12 13.16 8.36 -3.64
N ARG A 13 12.66 9.16 -2.70
CA ARG A 13 12.60 8.75 -1.28
C ARG A 13 11.69 7.55 -1.07
N PHE A 14 10.57 7.51 -1.77
CA PHE A 14 9.66 6.36 -1.72
C PHE A 14 10.29 5.11 -2.34
N LEU A 15 10.95 5.24 -3.50
CA LEU A 15 11.67 4.12 -4.14
C LEU A 15 12.74 3.52 -3.22
N GLU A 16 13.51 4.36 -2.55
CA GLU A 16 14.51 3.89 -1.58
C GLU A 16 13.85 3.06 -0.47
N LEU A 17 12.78 3.57 0.12
CA LEU A 17 12.05 2.87 1.19
C LEU A 17 11.42 1.57 0.69
N ARG A 18 10.85 1.57 -0.52
CA ARG A 18 10.28 0.37 -1.15
C ARG A 18 11.34 -0.68 -1.44
N MET A 19 12.50 -0.28 -1.96
CA MET A 19 13.59 -1.22 -2.22
C MET A 19 14.13 -1.82 -0.93
N GLU A 20 14.27 -1.03 0.14
CA GLU A 20 14.62 -1.52 1.47
C GLU A 20 13.62 -2.59 1.94
N PHE A 21 12.32 -2.33 1.79
CA PHE A 21 11.26 -3.29 2.12
C PHE A 21 11.37 -4.59 1.31
N LEU A 22 11.46 -4.50 -0.01
CA LEU A 22 11.51 -5.67 -0.87
C LEU A 22 12.75 -6.53 -0.62
N LEU A 23 13.90 -5.90 -0.47
CA LEU A 23 15.17 -6.59 -0.21
C LEU A 23 15.21 -7.25 1.18
N SER A 24 14.35 -6.83 2.11
CA SER A 24 14.29 -7.42 3.44
C SER A 24 13.74 -8.85 3.46
N TYR A 25 13.05 -9.28 2.41
CA TYR A 25 12.42 -10.61 2.38
C TYR A 25 12.56 -11.38 1.06
N GLN A 26 13.15 -10.79 0.01
CA GLN A 26 13.31 -11.45 -1.28
C GLN A 26 14.47 -10.89 -2.10
N ASN A 27 14.89 -11.63 -3.11
CA ASN A 27 15.81 -11.13 -4.12
C ASN A 27 15.06 -10.20 -5.08
N VAL A 28 15.71 -9.12 -5.50
CA VAL A 28 15.12 -8.13 -6.40
C VAL A 28 15.98 -8.06 -7.67
N PRO A 29 15.41 -8.29 -8.88
CA PRO A 29 16.15 -8.14 -10.14
C PRO A 29 16.69 -6.72 -10.31
N LYS A 30 17.81 -6.59 -11.03
CA LYS A 30 18.51 -5.30 -11.22
C LYS A 30 17.65 -4.22 -11.88
N ASP A 31 16.76 -4.61 -12.79
CA ASP A 31 15.88 -3.69 -13.54
C ASP A 31 14.58 -3.37 -12.81
N PHE A 32 14.29 -4.05 -11.69
CA PHE A 32 13.01 -3.93 -10.99
C PHE A 32 12.78 -2.51 -10.45
N ARG A 33 13.83 -1.83 -9.99
CA ARG A 33 13.72 -0.45 -9.55
C ARG A 33 13.23 0.47 -10.68
N ASN A 34 13.78 0.30 -11.88
CA ASN A 34 13.37 1.10 -13.04
C ASN A 34 11.94 0.76 -13.49
N ILE A 35 11.55 -0.50 -13.44
CA ILE A 35 10.17 -0.93 -13.73
C ILE A 35 9.20 -0.26 -12.74
N THR A 36 9.54 -0.26 -11.47
CA THR A 36 8.72 0.39 -10.43
C THR A 36 8.67 1.91 -10.62
N GLU A 37 9.80 2.55 -10.91
CA GLU A 37 9.85 3.98 -11.16
C GLU A 37 8.93 4.38 -12.33
N ASN A 38 8.99 3.66 -13.43
CA ASN A 38 8.14 3.91 -14.59
C ASN A 38 6.65 3.79 -14.25
N TYR A 39 6.28 2.77 -13.48
CA TYR A 39 4.91 2.61 -12.98
C TYR A 39 4.48 3.79 -12.11
N LEU A 40 5.31 4.18 -11.16
CA LEU A 40 4.99 5.28 -10.23
C LEU A 40 4.86 6.61 -10.97
N ARG A 41 5.74 6.91 -11.94
CA ARG A 41 5.65 8.13 -12.75
C ARG A 41 4.35 8.18 -13.54
N LYS A 42 3.85 7.04 -13.98
CA LYS A 42 2.60 6.96 -14.75
C LYS A 42 1.35 7.12 -13.86
N HIS A 43 1.37 6.60 -12.65
CA HIS A 43 0.17 6.45 -11.82
C HIS A 43 0.09 7.33 -10.58
N MET A 44 1.21 7.86 -10.09
CA MET A 44 1.18 8.82 -8.97
C MET A 44 0.41 10.08 -9.37
N GLU A 45 -0.34 10.63 -8.43
CA GLU A 45 -1.19 11.81 -8.62
C GLU A 45 -2.34 11.58 -9.62
N THR A 46 -2.66 10.32 -9.91
CA THR A 46 -3.86 9.92 -10.65
C THR A 46 -4.87 9.25 -9.72
N GLU A 47 -6.05 8.91 -10.25
CA GLU A 47 -7.07 8.17 -9.50
C GLU A 47 -6.70 6.70 -9.24
N ASP A 48 -5.63 6.19 -9.89
CA ASP A 48 -5.26 4.77 -9.83
C ASP A 48 -4.41 4.41 -8.61
N LEU A 49 -3.75 5.39 -7.99
CA LEU A 49 -2.74 5.13 -6.98
C LEU A 49 -2.77 6.17 -5.86
N LEU A 50 -2.61 5.69 -4.64
CA LEU A 50 -2.41 6.52 -3.46
C LEU A 50 -1.19 6.02 -2.70
N LEU A 51 -0.26 6.92 -2.41
CA LEU A 51 0.87 6.64 -1.53
C LEU A 51 0.76 7.50 -0.27
N LEU A 52 0.88 6.86 0.88
CA LEU A 52 0.92 7.52 2.18
C LEU A 52 2.22 7.18 2.90
N ALA A 53 2.77 8.12 3.62
CA ALA A 53 3.97 7.88 4.40
C ALA A 53 3.96 8.61 5.75
N ALA A 54 4.75 8.08 6.66
CA ALA A 54 5.18 8.74 7.88
C ALA A 54 6.61 9.26 7.68
N GLU A 55 6.81 10.51 8.01
CA GLU A 55 8.08 11.20 7.86
C GLU A 55 8.55 11.74 9.20
N GLU A 56 9.83 11.57 9.50
CA GLU A 56 10.48 12.13 10.68
C GLU A 56 11.84 12.70 10.30
N GLU A 57 12.09 13.93 10.70
CA GLU A 57 13.34 14.66 10.39
C GLU A 57 13.73 14.63 8.91
N GLY A 58 12.72 14.78 8.02
CA GLY A 58 12.93 14.79 6.57
C GLY A 58 13.10 13.41 5.92
N SER A 59 13.06 12.33 6.70
CA SER A 59 13.22 10.96 6.20
C SER A 59 11.89 10.20 6.24
N LEU A 60 11.58 9.45 5.19
CA LEU A 60 10.45 8.54 5.21
C LEU A 60 10.80 7.31 6.06
N VAL A 61 9.99 7.05 7.08
CA VAL A 61 10.22 5.96 8.04
C VAL A 61 9.20 4.82 7.90
N ALA A 62 8.08 5.10 7.25
CA ALA A 62 7.07 4.10 6.95
C ALA A 62 6.24 4.56 5.75
N ALA A 63 5.65 3.62 5.03
CA ALA A 63 4.75 3.91 3.92
C ALA A 63 3.72 2.80 3.71
N CYS A 64 2.63 3.15 3.03
CA CYS A 64 1.72 2.19 2.42
C CYS A 64 1.23 2.71 1.08
N MET A 65 0.73 1.80 0.26
CA MET A 65 0.25 2.06 -1.08
C MET A 65 -1.15 1.46 -1.24
N VAL A 66 -2.04 2.17 -1.93
CA VAL A 66 -3.33 1.63 -2.39
C VAL A 66 -3.38 1.73 -3.90
N CYS A 67 -3.58 0.59 -4.55
CA CYS A 67 -3.89 0.51 -5.97
C CYS A 67 -5.41 0.46 -6.12
N PHE A 68 -5.99 1.36 -6.90
CA PHE A 68 -7.42 1.41 -7.13
C PHE A 68 -7.77 0.77 -8.47
N TYR A 69 -8.84 0.01 -8.48
CA TYR A 69 -9.35 -0.59 -9.72
C TYR A 69 -10.87 -0.77 -9.65
N GLU A 70 -11.44 -0.97 -10.80
CA GLU A 70 -12.87 -1.14 -10.97
C GLU A 70 -13.15 -2.43 -11.72
N THR A 71 -14.16 -3.16 -11.30
CA THR A 71 -14.67 -4.34 -11.99
C THR A 71 -16.13 -4.13 -12.37
N CYS A 72 -16.68 -5.01 -13.21
CA CYS A 72 -18.12 -5.09 -13.36
C CYS A 72 -18.77 -5.28 -11.98
N PRO A 73 -19.90 -4.61 -11.69
CA PRO A 73 -20.60 -4.78 -10.42
C PRO A 73 -20.89 -6.24 -10.09
N MET A 74 -20.66 -6.60 -8.83
CA MET A 74 -20.95 -7.90 -8.26
C MET A 74 -21.91 -7.74 -7.09
N VAL A 75 -22.66 -8.79 -6.76
CA VAL A 75 -23.65 -8.73 -5.69
C VAL A 75 -23.00 -8.36 -4.34
N ASP A 76 -21.80 -8.86 -4.07
CA ASP A 76 -21.06 -8.57 -2.85
C ASP A 76 -20.31 -7.22 -2.89
N ASN A 77 -20.23 -6.60 -4.06
CA ASN A 77 -19.66 -5.26 -4.25
C ASN A 77 -20.33 -4.54 -5.43
N PRO A 78 -21.55 -4.02 -5.25
CA PRO A 78 -22.34 -3.42 -6.34
C PRO A 78 -21.69 -2.19 -6.99
N SER A 79 -20.82 -1.45 -6.28
CA SER A 79 -20.09 -0.33 -6.88
C SER A 79 -19.03 -0.77 -7.88
N GLY A 80 -18.55 -2.00 -7.79
CA GLY A 80 -17.40 -2.50 -8.56
C GLY A 80 -16.07 -1.84 -8.21
N LYS A 81 -16.02 -0.94 -7.22
CA LYS A 81 -14.82 -0.18 -6.85
C LYS A 81 -14.04 -0.84 -5.72
N TYR A 82 -12.78 -1.10 -6.00
CA TYR A 82 -11.83 -1.78 -5.10
C TYR A 82 -10.59 -0.93 -4.86
N GLY A 83 -10.02 -1.10 -3.68
CA GLY A 83 -8.66 -0.69 -3.39
C GLY A 83 -7.86 -1.90 -2.92
N GLU A 84 -6.63 -2.03 -3.38
CA GLU A 84 -5.71 -3.05 -2.90
C GLU A 84 -4.58 -2.39 -2.13
N LEU A 85 -4.51 -2.71 -0.83
CA LEU A 85 -3.48 -2.21 0.06
C LEU A 85 -2.20 -3.03 -0.15
N ARG A 86 -1.09 -2.33 -0.41
CA ARG A 86 0.22 -2.92 -0.66
C ARG A 86 1.32 -2.13 0.03
N ASN A 87 2.50 -2.70 0.10
CA ASN A 87 3.71 -2.02 0.57
C ASN A 87 3.53 -1.38 1.95
N VAL A 88 2.85 -2.07 2.85
CA VAL A 88 2.77 -1.64 4.25
C VAL A 88 4.10 -1.98 4.91
N TYR A 89 4.92 -0.96 5.12
CA TYR A 89 6.26 -1.13 5.66
C TYR A 89 6.60 -0.03 6.66
N THR A 90 7.22 -0.44 7.74
CA THR A 90 7.82 0.47 8.74
C THR A 90 9.25 0.04 9.00
N LYS A 91 10.18 0.97 8.92
CA LYS A 91 11.60 0.71 9.23
C LYS A 91 11.74 0.08 10.62
N PRO A 92 12.67 -0.88 10.81
CA PRO A 92 12.81 -1.61 12.07
C PRO A 92 12.85 -0.72 13.32
N ALA A 93 13.59 0.38 13.28
CA ALA A 93 13.72 1.30 14.42
C ALA A 93 12.40 2.01 14.82
N TYR A 94 11.40 1.99 13.95
CA TYR A 94 10.13 2.68 14.14
C TYR A 94 8.96 1.74 14.38
N ARG A 95 9.21 0.43 14.43
CA ARG A 95 8.17 -0.60 14.63
C ARG A 95 7.59 -0.55 16.04
N ARG A 96 6.38 -1.14 16.20
CA ARG A 96 5.68 -1.27 17.49
C ARG A 96 5.28 0.08 18.12
N LYS A 97 5.12 1.10 17.29
CA LYS A 97 4.70 2.46 17.70
C LYS A 97 3.35 2.89 17.09
N GLY A 98 2.60 1.94 16.51
CA GLY A 98 1.29 2.22 15.90
C GLY A 98 1.33 2.95 14.55
N ILE A 99 2.52 3.11 13.94
CA ILE A 99 2.68 3.88 12.70
C ILE A 99 1.93 3.22 11.53
N SER A 100 2.09 1.91 11.34
CA SER A 100 1.39 1.18 10.27
C SER A 100 -0.12 1.21 10.45
N GLU A 101 -0.61 1.07 11.69
CA GLU A 101 -2.05 1.16 11.99
C GLU A 101 -2.62 2.51 11.58
N LYS A 102 -1.91 3.59 11.89
CA LYS A 102 -2.31 4.94 11.52
C LYS A 102 -2.30 5.15 10.00
N LEU A 103 -1.25 4.69 9.31
CA LEU A 103 -1.18 4.78 7.85
C LEU A 103 -2.30 4.01 7.17
N VAL A 104 -2.56 2.78 7.61
CA VAL A 104 -3.65 1.97 7.05
C VAL A 104 -5.00 2.62 7.33
N GLY A 105 -5.23 3.15 8.52
CA GLY A 105 -6.45 3.91 8.84
C GLY A 105 -6.66 5.08 7.89
N MET A 106 -5.63 5.88 7.64
CA MET A 106 -5.68 6.99 6.69
C MET A 106 -5.96 6.50 5.26
N ALA A 107 -5.34 5.39 4.86
CA ALA A 107 -5.57 4.78 3.54
C ALA A 107 -7.03 4.38 3.35
N LEU A 108 -7.65 3.77 4.36
CA LEU A 108 -9.07 3.39 4.33
C LEU A 108 -10.00 4.60 4.20
N GLU A 109 -9.74 5.67 4.97
CA GLU A 109 -10.53 6.91 4.86
C GLU A 109 -10.41 7.55 3.47
N LYS A 110 -9.20 7.63 2.94
CA LYS A 110 -8.96 8.14 1.59
C LYS A 110 -9.62 7.27 0.50
N ALA A 111 -9.62 5.96 0.67
CA ALA A 111 -10.30 5.05 -0.23
C ALA A 111 -11.83 5.28 -0.21
N LYS A 112 -12.41 5.46 0.97
CA LYS A 112 -13.84 5.82 1.10
C LYS A 112 -14.18 7.12 0.38
N GLU A 113 -13.34 8.15 0.53
CA GLU A 113 -13.51 9.44 -0.17
C GLU A 113 -13.53 9.26 -1.69
N ARG A 114 -12.83 8.26 -2.23
CA ARG A 114 -12.81 7.90 -3.66
C ARG A 114 -13.96 6.97 -4.09
N GLY A 115 -14.86 6.64 -3.18
CA GLY A 115 -16.02 5.77 -3.46
C GLY A 115 -15.70 4.28 -3.47
N VAL A 116 -14.54 3.87 -2.96
CA VAL A 116 -14.19 2.46 -2.78
C VAL A 116 -15.08 1.84 -1.72
N THR A 117 -15.62 0.67 -2.02
CA THR A 117 -16.53 -0.05 -1.13
C THR A 117 -15.97 -1.38 -0.65
N LYS A 118 -14.86 -1.83 -1.24
CA LYS A 118 -14.16 -3.04 -0.77
C LYS A 118 -12.64 -2.85 -0.88
N MET A 119 -11.95 -3.13 0.22
CA MET A 119 -10.49 -3.15 0.27
C MET A 119 -9.98 -4.57 0.36
N ARG A 120 -8.89 -4.85 -0.34
CA ARG A 120 -8.20 -6.14 -0.32
C ARG A 120 -6.73 -5.97 0.02
N LEU A 121 -6.13 -6.99 0.58
CA LEU A 121 -4.68 -7.07 0.79
C LEU A 121 -4.23 -8.53 0.86
N HIS A 122 -2.94 -8.72 0.57
CA HIS A 122 -2.25 -9.96 0.88
C HIS A 122 -1.49 -9.76 2.19
N TYR A 123 -1.66 -10.64 3.16
CA TYR A 123 -1.03 -10.49 4.46
C TYR A 123 0.08 -11.50 4.69
N THR A 124 1.04 -11.10 5.53
CA THR A 124 2.00 -12.02 6.14
C THR A 124 1.51 -12.41 7.53
N ASP A 125 2.04 -13.49 8.08
CA ASP A 125 1.67 -13.93 9.44
C ASP A 125 1.92 -12.81 10.46
N ASP A 126 3.00 -12.06 10.32
CA ASP A 126 3.32 -10.93 11.20
C ASP A 126 2.33 -9.78 11.09
N GLY A 127 1.78 -9.54 9.89
CA GLY A 127 0.81 -8.45 9.65
C GLY A 127 -0.62 -8.82 10.00
N LEU A 128 -0.97 -10.09 10.07
CA LEU A 128 -2.34 -10.56 10.27
C LEU A 128 -3.03 -9.96 11.49
N PRO A 129 -2.41 -9.90 12.70
CA PRO A 129 -3.08 -9.32 13.87
C PRO A 129 -3.48 -7.85 13.67
N LEU A 130 -2.64 -7.05 13.01
CA LEU A 130 -2.95 -5.65 12.70
C LEU A 130 -4.17 -5.53 11.80
N TYR A 131 -4.21 -6.31 10.72
CA TYR A 131 -5.31 -6.24 9.76
C TYR A 131 -6.63 -6.74 10.35
N GLN A 132 -6.60 -7.80 11.16
CA GLN A 132 -7.78 -8.27 11.87
C GLN A 132 -8.30 -7.25 12.87
N LYS A 133 -7.42 -6.56 13.60
CA LYS A 133 -7.78 -5.48 14.51
C LYS A 133 -8.50 -4.32 13.79
N ILE A 134 -8.06 -4.02 12.55
CA ILE A 134 -8.68 -2.96 11.73
C ILE A 134 -10.01 -3.41 11.12
N GLY A 135 -10.29 -4.71 11.07
CA GLY A 135 -11.55 -5.27 10.57
C GLY A 135 -11.45 -6.05 9.27
N PHE A 136 -10.23 -6.31 8.77
CA PHE A 136 -10.05 -7.21 7.64
C PHE A 136 -10.34 -8.65 8.04
N VAL A 137 -10.98 -9.39 7.12
CA VAL A 137 -11.36 -10.79 7.30
C VAL A 137 -10.67 -11.62 6.22
N PRO A 138 -9.97 -12.72 6.58
CA PRO A 138 -9.36 -13.60 5.58
C PRO A 138 -10.38 -14.17 4.59
N GLU A 139 -10.00 -14.16 3.30
CA GLU A 139 -10.77 -14.75 2.19
C GLU A 139 -9.85 -15.62 1.35
N GLU A 140 -10.23 -16.89 1.08
CA GLU A 140 -9.34 -17.89 0.49
C GLU A 140 -9.87 -18.54 -0.78
N ARG A 141 -10.57 -17.82 -1.64
CA ARG A 141 -11.20 -18.43 -2.82
C ARG A 141 -10.70 -17.85 -4.14
N TYR A 142 -9.41 -17.62 -4.29
CA TYR A 142 -8.85 -17.20 -5.57
C TYR A 142 -7.76 -18.16 -6.05
N MET A 143 -7.52 -18.13 -7.35
CA MET A 143 -6.49 -18.94 -8.01
C MET A 143 -5.62 -18.05 -8.87
N GLU A 144 -4.36 -18.42 -9.07
CA GLU A 144 -3.40 -17.71 -9.92
C GLU A 144 -2.84 -18.65 -10.97
N LYS A 145 -2.45 -18.07 -12.10
CA LYS A 145 -1.71 -18.75 -13.14
C LYS A 145 -0.78 -17.75 -13.82
N ASP A 146 0.49 -18.09 -13.92
CA ASP A 146 1.46 -17.32 -14.70
C ASP A 146 1.23 -17.56 -16.20
N LEU A 147 1.41 -16.52 -16.99
CA LEU A 147 1.22 -16.55 -18.44
C LEU A 147 2.56 -16.37 -19.18
#